data_357415047d90f4623a59f45576a11b3d
#
_entry.id   357415047d90f4623a59f45576a11b3d
#
_cell.length_a   1.000
_cell.length_b   1.000
_cell.length_c   1.000
_cell.angle_alpha   90.00
_cell.angle_beta   90.00
_cell.angle_gamma   90.00
#
_symmetry.space_group_name_H-M   'P 1'
#
loop_
_entity.id
_entity.type
_entity.pdbx_description
1 polymer ?
#
loop_
_entity_poly.entity_id
_entity_poly.type
_entity_poly.pdbx_seq_one_letter_code
_entity_poly.pdbx_strand_id
1 'polypeptide(L)'
;MRITLSALTLLAPFALMAASSVYDFTLPSIDGKPSPLAAYKGKVLLLVNVASKCGFTPQYKGLEALYEKYKDQGLVVIGFPANNFGAQEPGTNDEIKTFCSRTYHVSFPMYSKISVKGEDKAPLYQFLTDKGANPTTGGEIGWNFTKFLVDKDGKVIARFNSQVTPESPELTSAVEQALK
;
A
#
# COMPACT_ATOMS: atom_id res chain seq x y z
N MET A 1 -28.78 -27.51 53.30
CA MET A 1 -29.26 -26.78 52.13
C MET A 1 -28.02 -26.08 51.54
N ARG A 2 -27.42 -26.66 50.46
CA ARG A 2 -26.20 -26.15 49.83
C ARG A 2 -26.60 -25.27 48.64
N ILE A 3 -26.32 -23.97 48.69
CA ILE A 3 -26.60 -23.04 47.61
C ILE A 3 -25.35 -23.01 46.69
N THR A 4 -25.46 -23.58 45.49
CA THR A 4 -24.42 -23.48 44.47
C THR A 4 -24.58 -22.16 43.73
N LEU A 5 -23.67 -21.24 43.92
CA LEU A 5 -23.57 -20.02 43.08
C LEU A 5 -22.98 -20.40 41.74
N SER A 6 -23.77 -20.34 40.68
CA SER A 6 -23.30 -20.40 39.31
C SER A 6 -22.77 -19.05 38.90
N ALA A 7 -21.47 -18.96 38.67
CA ALA A 7 -20.86 -17.75 38.08
C ALA A 7 -21.15 -17.68 36.58
N LEU A 8 -21.96 -16.72 36.18
CA LEU A 8 -22.25 -16.41 34.78
C LEU A 8 -21.12 -15.55 34.23
N THR A 9 -20.23 -16.16 33.46
CA THR A 9 -19.12 -15.43 32.78
C THR A 9 -19.72 -14.69 31.59
N LEU A 10 -19.86 -13.36 31.69
CA LEU A 10 -20.18 -12.50 30.55
C LEU A 10 -18.95 -12.42 29.62
N LEU A 11 -19.01 -13.09 28.47
CA LEU A 11 -18.13 -12.81 27.34
C LEU A 11 -18.57 -11.48 26.71
N ALA A 12 -17.79 -10.44 26.91
CA ALA A 12 -17.96 -9.19 26.17
C ALA A 12 -17.65 -9.45 24.68
N PRO A 13 -18.51 -9.02 23.74
CA PRO A 13 -18.20 -9.13 22.31
C PRO A 13 -17.00 -8.24 21.98
N PHE A 14 -15.92 -8.83 21.48
CA PHE A 14 -14.83 -8.10 20.84
C PHE A 14 -15.43 -7.46 19.57
N ALA A 15 -15.76 -6.18 19.62
CA ALA A 15 -16.09 -5.40 18.43
C ALA A 15 -14.83 -5.33 17.57
N LEU A 16 -14.83 -6.01 16.41
CA LEU A 16 -13.81 -5.87 15.39
C LEU A 16 -13.91 -4.44 14.87
N MET A 17 -13.03 -3.54 15.35
CA MET A 17 -13.01 -2.17 14.87
C MET A 17 -12.56 -2.18 13.41
N ALA A 18 -13.37 -1.57 12.53
CA ALA A 18 -12.98 -1.38 11.15
C ALA A 18 -11.70 -0.52 11.10
N ALA A 19 -10.79 -0.86 10.17
CA ALA A 19 -9.56 -0.09 9.98
C ALA A 19 -9.92 1.37 9.63
N SER A 20 -9.26 2.30 10.27
CA SER A 20 -9.46 3.75 10.11
C SER A 20 -8.27 4.44 9.43
N SER A 21 -7.16 3.74 9.29
CA SER A 21 -5.90 4.26 8.79
C SER A 21 -5.10 3.15 8.09
N VAL A 22 -4.23 3.52 7.16
CA VAL A 22 -3.27 2.57 6.57
C VAL A 22 -2.29 2.01 7.59
N TYR A 23 -2.10 2.68 8.71
CA TYR A 23 -1.22 2.22 9.79
C TYR A 23 -1.77 1.02 10.57
N ASP A 24 -3.05 0.67 10.37
CA ASP A 24 -3.67 -0.50 11.01
C ASP A 24 -3.26 -1.82 10.34
N PHE A 25 -2.52 -1.76 9.22
CA PHE A 25 -2.15 -2.93 8.44
C PHE A 25 -0.70 -3.36 8.66
N THR A 26 -0.51 -4.67 8.77
CA THR A 26 0.78 -5.35 8.74
C THR A 26 0.78 -6.34 7.58
N LEU A 27 1.75 -6.22 6.69
CA LEU A 27 1.93 -7.13 5.56
C LEU A 27 3.37 -7.66 5.57
N PRO A 28 3.66 -8.79 4.91
CA PRO A 28 5.04 -9.25 4.78
C PRO A 28 5.83 -8.34 3.81
N SER A 29 7.04 -7.95 4.20
CA SER A 29 8.01 -7.32 3.30
C SER A 29 8.35 -8.25 2.13
N ILE A 30 9.09 -7.77 1.14
CA ILE A 30 9.56 -8.61 0.01
C ILE A 30 10.39 -9.82 0.48
N ASP A 31 11.00 -9.74 1.66
CA ASP A 31 11.76 -10.82 2.30
C ASP A 31 10.89 -11.74 3.19
N GLY A 32 9.56 -11.59 3.14
CA GLY A 32 8.60 -12.39 3.91
C GLY A 32 8.52 -12.07 5.41
N LYS A 33 9.18 -11.02 5.88
CA LYS A 33 9.15 -10.62 7.29
C LYS A 33 7.95 -9.71 7.58
N PRO A 34 7.26 -9.86 8.72
CA PRO A 34 6.20 -8.93 9.11
C PRO A 34 6.69 -7.48 9.08
N SER A 35 5.98 -6.62 8.35
CA SER A 35 6.33 -5.21 8.17
C SER A 35 5.08 -4.36 8.39
N PRO A 36 4.88 -3.80 9.61
CA PRO A 36 3.73 -2.96 9.90
C PRO A 36 3.87 -1.60 9.22
N LEU A 37 2.80 -1.14 8.56
CA LEU A 37 2.77 0.23 8.00
C LEU A 37 2.83 1.29 9.11
N ALA A 38 2.50 0.94 10.34
CA ALA A 38 2.69 1.79 11.52
C ALA A 38 4.14 2.25 11.73
N ALA A 39 5.14 1.53 11.18
CA ALA A 39 6.54 1.95 11.20
C ALA A 39 6.79 3.27 10.45
N TYR A 40 5.87 3.67 9.58
CA TYR A 40 5.96 4.90 8.79
C TYR A 40 5.07 6.04 9.32
N LYS A 41 4.56 5.96 10.55
CA LYS A 41 3.77 7.04 11.16
C LYS A 41 4.49 8.38 11.09
N GLY A 42 3.75 9.43 10.73
CA GLY A 42 4.31 10.78 10.54
C GLY A 42 5.01 11.00 9.20
N LYS A 43 5.02 10.01 8.31
CA LYS A 43 5.52 10.12 6.94
C LYS A 43 4.37 10.22 5.93
N VAL A 44 4.64 10.88 4.83
CA VAL A 44 3.76 10.83 3.65
C VAL A 44 4.07 9.55 2.88
N LEU A 45 3.05 8.75 2.55
CA LEU A 45 3.26 7.49 1.84
C LEU A 45 2.71 7.58 0.41
N LEU A 46 3.44 7.03 -0.56
CA LEU A 46 2.95 6.75 -1.90
C LEU A 46 2.90 5.23 -2.08
N LEU A 47 1.70 4.66 -1.96
CA LEU A 47 1.44 3.22 -2.08
C LEU A 47 1.14 2.89 -3.54
N VAL A 48 1.89 1.95 -4.14
CA VAL A 48 1.79 1.65 -5.58
C VAL A 48 1.68 0.14 -5.80
N ASN A 49 0.66 -0.32 -6.53
CA ASN A 49 0.65 -1.70 -7.02
C ASN A 49 1.49 -1.80 -8.29
N VAL A 50 2.48 -2.66 -8.27
CA VAL A 50 3.53 -2.72 -9.30
C VAL A 50 3.57 -4.08 -10.01
N ALA A 51 4.21 -4.11 -11.19
CA ALA A 51 4.42 -5.33 -11.95
C ALA A 51 5.68 -5.23 -12.82
N SER A 52 6.38 -6.38 -13.01
CA SER A 52 7.65 -6.45 -13.72
C SER A 52 7.51 -6.55 -15.25
N LYS A 53 6.33 -6.96 -15.77
CA LYS A 53 6.08 -7.22 -17.20
C LYS A 53 4.94 -6.38 -17.78
N CYS A 54 4.78 -5.15 -17.32
CA CYS A 54 3.74 -4.22 -17.72
C CYS A 54 4.31 -3.12 -18.65
N GLY A 55 3.50 -2.58 -19.54
CA GLY A 55 3.89 -1.40 -20.32
C GLY A 55 4.24 -0.19 -19.45
N PHE A 56 3.72 -0.13 -18.22
CA PHE A 56 4.04 0.92 -17.25
C PHE A 56 5.24 0.59 -16.34
N THR A 57 5.88 -0.57 -16.47
CA THR A 57 7.06 -0.95 -15.66
C THR A 57 8.19 0.10 -15.68
N PRO A 58 8.45 0.86 -16.77
CA PRO A 58 9.42 1.95 -16.75
C PRO A 58 9.16 3.05 -15.70
N GLN A 59 7.95 3.14 -15.15
CA GLN A 59 7.64 4.08 -14.05
C GLN A 59 8.42 3.78 -12.75
N TYR A 60 9.00 2.59 -12.58
CA TYR A 60 9.92 2.34 -11.46
C TYR A 60 11.05 3.37 -11.39
N LYS A 61 11.59 3.79 -12.55
CA LYS A 61 12.63 4.83 -12.60
C LYS A 61 12.16 6.16 -12.01
N GLY A 62 10.94 6.57 -12.35
CA GLY A 62 10.36 7.81 -11.83
C GLY A 62 9.97 7.70 -10.36
N LEU A 63 9.47 6.53 -9.91
CA LEU A 63 9.18 6.26 -8.50
C LEU A 63 10.44 6.33 -7.65
N GLU A 64 11.56 5.76 -8.13
CA GLU A 64 12.84 5.84 -7.44
C GLU A 64 13.38 7.27 -7.39
N ALA A 65 13.33 7.99 -8.50
CA ALA A 65 13.74 9.40 -8.55
C ALA A 65 12.89 10.27 -7.59
N LEU A 66 11.58 10.03 -7.53
CA LEU A 66 10.68 10.73 -6.61
C LEU A 66 11.03 10.41 -5.15
N TYR A 67 11.26 9.13 -4.84
CA TYR A 67 11.67 8.70 -3.51
C TYR A 67 12.99 9.34 -3.09
N GLU A 68 14.04 9.25 -3.91
CA GLU A 68 15.35 9.86 -3.63
C GLU A 68 15.24 11.38 -3.41
N LYS A 69 14.41 12.08 -4.19
CA LYS A 69 14.21 13.52 -4.06
C LYS A 69 13.56 13.93 -2.73
N TYR A 70 12.61 13.16 -2.22
CA TYR A 70 11.77 13.59 -1.10
C TYR A 70 11.89 12.73 0.17
N LYS A 71 12.67 11.64 0.17
CA LYS A 71 12.81 10.76 1.35
C LYS A 71 13.27 11.49 2.62
N ASP A 72 14.22 12.41 2.49
CA ASP A 72 14.74 13.20 3.61
C ASP A 72 13.72 14.25 4.10
N GLN A 73 12.73 14.58 3.26
CA GLN A 73 11.61 15.46 3.62
C GLN A 73 10.42 14.68 4.21
N GLY A 74 10.50 13.35 4.22
CA GLY A 74 9.50 12.49 4.86
C GLY A 74 8.59 11.73 3.92
N LEU A 75 8.87 11.66 2.61
CA LEU A 75 8.18 10.78 1.68
C LEU A 75 8.71 9.34 1.80
N VAL A 76 7.81 8.37 1.81
CA VAL A 76 8.13 6.95 1.60
C VAL A 76 7.30 6.43 0.44
N VAL A 77 7.95 5.95 -0.61
CA VAL A 77 7.32 5.17 -1.68
C VAL A 77 7.29 3.70 -1.24
N ILE A 78 6.17 3.01 -1.45
CA ILE A 78 6.02 1.59 -1.10
C ILE A 78 5.44 0.84 -2.28
N GLY A 79 6.15 -0.19 -2.76
CA GLY A 79 5.72 -1.05 -3.86
C GLY A 79 5.07 -2.34 -3.38
N PHE A 80 3.89 -2.65 -3.94
CA PHE A 80 3.15 -3.89 -3.73
C PHE A 80 3.05 -4.65 -5.05
N PRO A 81 3.91 -5.65 -5.30
CA PRO A 81 3.80 -6.49 -6.49
C PRO A 81 2.43 -7.18 -6.56
N ALA A 82 1.80 -7.18 -7.75
CA ALA A 82 0.47 -7.75 -7.93
C ALA A 82 0.31 -8.40 -9.32
N ASN A 83 -0.22 -9.62 -9.34
CA ASN A 83 -0.39 -10.40 -10.59
C ASN A 83 -1.82 -10.34 -11.16
N ASN A 84 -2.68 -9.46 -10.62
CA ASN A 84 -4.10 -9.40 -10.96
C ASN A 84 -4.40 -8.86 -12.36
N PHE A 85 -3.45 -8.16 -12.99
CA PHE A 85 -3.64 -7.53 -14.29
C PHE A 85 -2.77 -8.17 -15.37
N GLY A 86 -3.41 -8.98 -16.21
CA GLY A 86 -2.76 -9.65 -17.34
C GLY A 86 -1.63 -10.62 -16.95
N ALA A 87 -1.61 -11.13 -15.72
CA ALA A 87 -0.54 -11.98 -15.20
C ALA A 87 0.86 -11.38 -15.39
N GLN A 88 0.98 -10.05 -15.21
CA GLN A 88 2.20 -9.30 -15.49
C GLN A 88 3.21 -9.26 -14.33
N GLU A 89 2.94 -10.00 -13.22
CA GLU A 89 3.88 -10.20 -12.11
C GLU A 89 4.00 -11.70 -11.76
N PRO A 90 4.47 -12.55 -12.69
CA PRO A 90 4.50 -13.99 -12.48
C PRO A 90 5.61 -14.45 -11.53
N GLY A 91 6.67 -13.65 -11.33
CA GLY A 91 7.85 -14.00 -10.56
C GLY A 91 7.58 -14.28 -9.08
N THR A 92 8.52 -14.98 -8.44
CA THR A 92 8.61 -15.09 -6.97
C THR A 92 9.03 -13.75 -6.36
N ASN A 93 8.89 -13.59 -5.04
CA ASN A 93 9.35 -12.38 -4.34
C ASN A 93 10.85 -12.12 -4.56
N ASP A 94 11.68 -13.16 -4.55
CA ASP A 94 13.13 -13.05 -4.77
C ASP A 94 13.47 -12.60 -6.21
N GLU A 95 12.75 -13.13 -7.21
CA GLU A 95 12.89 -12.71 -8.60
C GLU A 95 12.47 -11.25 -8.79
N ILE A 96 11.35 -10.84 -8.18
CA ILE A 96 10.85 -9.46 -8.21
C ILE A 96 11.86 -8.51 -7.54
N LYS A 97 12.34 -8.86 -6.34
CA LYS A 97 13.36 -8.09 -5.63
C LYS A 97 14.62 -7.91 -6.47
N THR A 98 15.09 -9.00 -7.08
CA THR A 98 16.27 -8.98 -7.95
C THR A 98 16.05 -8.10 -9.17
N PHE A 99 14.89 -8.22 -9.83
CA PHE A 99 14.53 -7.40 -10.98
C PHE A 99 14.50 -5.91 -10.62
N CYS A 100 13.78 -5.53 -9.56
CA CYS A 100 13.64 -4.14 -9.13
C CYS A 100 15.00 -3.52 -8.77
N SER A 101 15.84 -4.26 -8.01
CA SER A 101 17.15 -3.74 -7.58
C SER A 101 18.15 -3.64 -8.73
N ARG A 102 18.23 -4.65 -9.61
CA ARG A 102 19.23 -4.66 -10.68
C ARG A 102 18.86 -3.81 -11.88
N THR A 103 17.56 -3.77 -12.24
CA THR A 103 17.12 -3.08 -13.46
C THR A 103 16.78 -1.61 -13.21
N TYR A 104 16.18 -1.30 -12.07
CA TYR A 104 15.70 0.05 -11.75
C TYR A 104 16.36 0.68 -10.53
N HIS A 105 17.30 -0.04 -9.89
CA HIS A 105 18.00 0.40 -8.67
C HIS A 105 17.05 0.81 -7.54
N VAL A 106 15.86 0.16 -7.46
CA VAL A 106 14.85 0.45 -6.45
C VAL A 106 15.43 0.31 -5.06
N SER A 107 15.36 1.39 -4.30
CA SER A 107 15.81 1.49 -2.91
C SER A 107 14.66 1.69 -1.92
N PHE A 108 13.46 2.08 -2.41
CA PHE A 108 12.27 2.21 -1.57
C PHE A 108 11.73 0.83 -1.12
N PRO A 109 10.99 0.78 0.00
CA PRO A 109 10.40 -0.46 0.53
C PRO A 109 9.53 -1.20 -0.48
N MET A 110 9.81 -2.49 -0.64
CA MET A 110 8.99 -3.42 -1.41
C MET A 110 8.37 -4.45 -0.46
N TYR A 111 7.10 -4.76 -0.70
CA TYR A 111 6.36 -5.79 0.02
C TYR A 111 6.25 -7.07 -0.79
N SER A 112 5.89 -8.17 -0.16
CA SER A 112 5.60 -9.43 -0.85
C SER A 112 4.45 -9.26 -1.82
N LYS A 113 4.42 -10.08 -2.86
CA LYS A 113 3.34 -10.11 -3.84
C LYS A 113 1.99 -10.39 -3.16
N ILE A 114 1.01 -9.55 -3.44
CA ILE A 114 -0.35 -9.62 -2.90
C ILE A 114 -1.40 -9.56 -4.01
N SER A 115 -2.64 -9.91 -3.68
CA SER A 115 -3.79 -9.61 -4.53
C SER A 115 -4.32 -8.21 -4.24
N VAL A 116 -4.59 -7.43 -5.29
CA VAL A 116 -5.14 -6.07 -5.20
C VAL A 116 -6.53 -5.95 -5.82
N LYS A 117 -7.07 -7.07 -6.34
CA LYS A 117 -8.38 -7.14 -7.00
C LYS A 117 -8.96 -8.53 -6.85
N GLY A 118 -10.31 -8.64 -6.82
CA GLY A 118 -11.01 -9.91 -6.70
C GLY A 118 -11.35 -10.27 -5.25
N GLU A 119 -11.82 -11.50 -5.05
CA GLU A 119 -12.31 -11.98 -3.73
C GLU A 119 -11.17 -12.14 -2.71
N ASP A 120 -9.95 -12.42 -3.18
CA ASP A 120 -8.74 -12.60 -2.39
C ASP A 120 -7.95 -11.31 -2.17
N LYS A 121 -8.56 -10.15 -2.49
CA LYS A 121 -7.94 -8.82 -2.31
C LYS A 121 -7.41 -8.68 -0.88
N ALA A 122 -6.12 -8.30 -0.76
CA ALA A 122 -5.47 -8.10 0.53
C ALA A 122 -6.19 -7.03 1.38
N PRO A 123 -6.26 -7.17 2.72
CA PRO A 123 -7.00 -6.26 3.60
C PRO A 123 -6.64 -4.78 3.41
N LEU A 124 -5.37 -4.44 3.21
CA LEU A 124 -4.95 -3.07 2.88
C LEU A 124 -5.66 -2.56 1.62
N TYR A 125 -5.71 -3.37 0.56
CA TYR A 125 -6.35 -2.95 -0.69
C TYR A 125 -7.87 -2.98 -0.62
N GLN A 126 -8.47 -3.82 0.25
CA GLN A 126 -9.89 -3.69 0.59
C GLN A 126 -10.16 -2.32 1.18
N PHE A 127 -9.37 -1.88 2.17
CA PHE A 127 -9.48 -0.55 2.79
C PHE A 127 -9.26 0.58 1.77
N LEU A 128 -8.17 0.53 0.98
CA LEU A 128 -7.85 1.59 0.00
C LEU A 128 -8.94 1.78 -1.07
N THR A 129 -9.64 0.69 -1.43
CA THR A 129 -10.68 0.70 -2.47
C THR A 129 -12.10 0.83 -1.92
N ASP A 130 -12.29 0.78 -0.60
CA ASP A 130 -13.59 0.96 0.03
C ASP A 130 -14.04 2.42 -0.06
N LYS A 131 -15.17 2.66 -0.70
CA LYS A 131 -15.79 4.00 -0.80
C LYS A 131 -16.38 4.49 0.52
N GLY A 132 -16.69 3.59 1.45
CA GLY A 132 -17.14 3.96 2.78
C GLY A 132 -16.00 4.58 3.60
N ALA A 133 -14.82 3.95 3.58
CA ALA A 133 -13.62 4.45 4.24
C ALA A 133 -12.97 5.63 3.49
N ASN A 134 -13.00 5.60 2.15
CA ASN A 134 -12.32 6.55 1.26
C ASN A 134 -13.29 7.09 0.19
N PRO A 135 -14.21 8.00 0.52
CA PRO A 135 -15.29 8.41 -0.37
C PRO A 135 -14.81 9.00 -1.71
N THR A 136 -13.69 9.72 -1.70
CA THR A 136 -13.14 10.41 -2.88
C THR A 136 -12.12 9.59 -3.65
N THR A 137 -11.38 8.71 -2.98
CA THR A 137 -10.25 7.95 -3.55
C THR A 137 -10.52 6.46 -3.70
N GLY A 138 -11.57 5.94 -3.07
CA GLY A 138 -12.01 4.55 -3.15
C GLY A 138 -12.50 4.14 -4.54
N GLY A 139 -12.81 2.88 -4.68
CA GLY A 139 -13.23 2.22 -5.92
C GLY A 139 -12.17 1.27 -6.45
N GLU A 140 -12.60 0.35 -7.33
CA GLU A 140 -11.74 -0.71 -7.86
C GLU A 140 -10.52 -0.16 -8.62
N ILE A 141 -9.39 -0.86 -8.49
CA ILE A 141 -8.17 -0.55 -9.23
C ILE A 141 -8.33 -0.97 -10.68
N GLY A 142 -8.03 -0.07 -11.61
CA GLY A 142 -8.15 -0.33 -13.05
C GLY A 142 -6.98 -1.09 -13.63
N TRP A 143 -5.74 -0.84 -13.17
CA TRP A 143 -4.53 -1.43 -13.75
C TRP A 143 -3.32 -1.35 -12.79
N ASN A 144 -2.20 -1.96 -13.20
CA ASN A 144 -0.90 -1.83 -12.52
C ASN A 144 -0.46 -0.34 -12.46
N PHE A 145 0.36 -0.01 -11.49
CA PHE A 145 0.89 1.35 -11.25
C PHE A 145 -0.20 2.38 -10.91
N THR A 146 -1.32 1.96 -10.30
CA THR A 146 -2.21 2.86 -9.57
C THR A 146 -1.51 3.29 -8.28
N LYS A 147 -1.58 4.58 -7.94
CA LYS A 147 -0.91 5.15 -6.77
C LYS A 147 -1.95 5.73 -5.83
N PHE A 148 -1.75 5.51 -4.52
CA PHE A 148 -2.50 6.15 -3.45
C PHE A 148 -1.55 7.01 -2.63
N LEU A 149 -1.85 8.29 -2.49
CA LEU A 149 -1.11 9.21 -1.63
C LEU A 149 -1.78 9.25 -0.26
N VAL A 150 -0.98 9.08 0.77
CA VAL A 150 -1.41 9.00 2.17
C VAL A 150 -0.69 10.08 2.95
N ASP A 151 -1.43 10.80 3.79
CA ASP A 151 -0.88 11.85 4.65
C ASP A 151 -0.13 11.29 5.88
N LYS A 152 0.42 12.21 6.69
CA LYS A 152 1.18 11.88 7.90
C LYS A 152 0.34 11.19 8.99
N ASP A 153 -1.00 11.29 8.91
CA ASP A 153 -1.95 10.65 9.83
C ASP A 153 -2.43 9.28 9.34
N GLY A 154 -2.00 8.86 8.14
CA GLY A 154 -2.37 7.59 7.54
C GLY A 154 -3.70 7.61 6.78
N LYS A 155 -4.22 8.78 6.40
CA LYS A 155 -5.42 8.95 5.59
C LYS A 155 -5.07 9.00 4.12
N VAL A 156 -5.87 8.36 3.28
CA VAL A 156 -5.74 8.43 1.82
C VAL A 156 -6.27 9.77 1.33
N ILE A 157 -5.41 10.63 0.80
CA ILE A 157 -5.74 11.99 0.38
C ILE A 157 -5.84 12.18 -1.13
N ALA A 158 -5.20 11.29 -1.92
CA ALA A 158 -5.30 11.31 -3.38
C ALA A 158 -5.09 9.93 -3.98
N ARG A 159 -5.59 9.75 -5.19
CA ARG A 159 -5.38 8.55 -6.01
C ARG A 159 -5.07 8.95 -7.44
N PHE A 160 -4.04 8.31 -8.02
CA PHE A 160 -3.61 8.54 -9.39
C PHE A 160 -3.69 7.24 -10.17
N ASN A 161 -4.23 7.29 -11.38
CA ASN A 161 -4.29 6.13 -12.26
C ASN A 161 -2.90 5.79 -12.84
N SER A 162 -2.82 4.70 -13.58
CA SER A 162 -1.57 4.20 -14.18
C SER A 162 -0.91 5.17 -15.15
N GLN A 163 -1.69 6.04 -15.81
CA GLN A 163 -1.20 6.98 -16.82
C GLN A 163 -0.51 8.21 -16.20
N VAL A 164 -0.85 8.55 -14.95
CA VAL A 164 -0.18 9.64 -14.22
C VAL A 164 1.21 9.16 -13.82
N THR A 165 2.23 9.69 -14.46
CA THR A 165 3.62 9.31 -14.17
C THR A 165 4.12 9.92 -12.85
N PRO A 166 5.11 9.31 -12.18
CA PRO A 166 5.65 9.83 -10.93
C PRO A 166 6.22 11.24 -11.05
N GLU A 167 6.70 11.63 -12.24
CA GLU A 167 7.29 12.94 -12.51
C GLU A 167 6.25 14.01 -12.91
N SER A 168 4.99 13.61 -13.09
CA SER A 168 3.95 14.54 -13.52
C SER A 168 3.74 15.67 -12.50
N PRO A 169 3.47 16.91 -12.94
CA PRO A 169 3.15 18.01 -12.03
C PRO A 169 1.96 17.71 -11.11
N GLU A 170 1.00 16.93 -11.60
CA GLU A 170 -0.17 16.51 -10.81
C GLU A 170 0.25 15.73 -9.56
N LEU A 171 1.11 14.71 -9.71
CA LEU A 171 1.55 13.89 -8.59
C LEU A 171 2.58 14.62 -7.73
N THR A 172 3.57 15.26 -8.32
CA THR A 172 4.63 15.95 -7.57
C THR A 172 4.09 17.09 -6.72
N SER A 173 3.15 17.90 -7.25
CA SER A 173 2.50 18.97 -6.47
C SER A 173 1.70 18.42 -5.30
N ALA A 174 0.99 17.30 -5.48
CA ALA A 174 0.26 16.68 -4.38
C ALA A 174 1.19 16.16 -3.28
N VAL A 175 2.31 15.54 -3.66
CA VAL A 175 3.35 15.10 -2.71
C VAL A 175 3.93 16.29 -1.96
N GLU A 176 4.31 17.36 -2.65
CA GLU A 176 4.88 18.58 -2.03
C GLU A 176 3.90 19.27 -1.07
N GLN A 177 2.61 19.23 -1.37
CA GLN A 177 1.57 19.73 -0.47
C GLN A 177 1.42 18.88 0.78
N ALA A 178 1.44 17.54 0.63
CA ALA A 178 1.32 16.61 1.75
C ALA A 178 2.54 16.64 2.69
N LEU A 179 3.70 17.02 2.20
CA LEU A 179 4.95 17.12 2.97
C LEU A 179 5.02 18.35 3.87
N LYS A 180 4.27 19.42 3.55
CA LYS A 180 4.18 20.66 4.38
C LYS A 180 3.53 20.35 5.72
#